data_4c98f10fea766dcf73b566bbfee0e863
#
_entry.id   4c98f10fea766dcf73b566bbfee0e863
#
_cell.length_a   1.000
_cell.length_b   1.000
_cell.length_c   1.000
_cell.angle_alpha   90.00
_cell.angle_beta   90.00
_cell.angle_gamma   90.00
#
_symmetry.space_group_name_H-M   'P 1'
#
loop_
_entity.id
_entity.type
_entity.pdbx_description
1 polymer ?
#
loop_
_entity_poly.entity_id
_entity_poly.type
_entity_poly.pdbx_seq_one_letter_code
_entity_poly.pdbx_strand_id
1 'polypeptide(L)'
;MPLHRFLNYFDYLLIAVSAILGVFRYKKMKTELRFVVYFVWLGAFTEIFNVFYRSFLFNSNMPIGHFYIPFSILIFSFMYKRLLVGFLNKYIFNLFIFSIVLFAVINPVFFQSLWEFPNVLGAVGALMLIVFSILYFGRMMIEGKTQKLADNTMVWVNSLVLFYYTGNFFFYILFNLNVENSIEFAKLSTRLYLILNILLYLSTIFILLKFGKRRK
;
A
#
# COMPACT_ATOMS: atom_id res chain seq x y z
N MET A 1 -25.52 2.82 -14.70
CA MET A 1 -24.54 1.87 -14.12
C MET A 1 -24.44 2.16 -12.62
N PRO A 2 -24.57 1.19 -11.70
CA PRO A 2 -24.46 1.49 -10.28
C PRO A 2 -23.06 2.03 -9.96
N LEU A 3 -22.98 3.06 -9.12
CA LEU A 3 -21.76 3.80 -8.76
C LEU A 3 -20.59 2.88 -8.38
N HIS A 4 -20.87 1.81 -7.66
CA HIS A 4 -19.84 0.84 -7.23
C HIS A 4 -19.16 0.16 -8.42
N ARG A 5 -19.91 -0.26 -9.46
CA ARG A 5 -19.31 -0.86 -10.68
C ARG A 5 -18.44 0.14 -11.43
N PHE A 6 -18.87 1.40 -11.51
CA PHE A 6 -18.08 2.45 -12.13
C PHE A 6 -16.75 2.65 -11.40
N LEU A 7 -16.77 2.76 -10.07
CA LEU A 7 -15.56 2.93 -9.26
C LEU A 7 -14.59 1.74 -9.43
N ASN A 8 -15.10 0.50 -9.47
CA ASN A 8 -14.24 -0.68 -9.69
C ASN A 8 -13.56 -0.66 -11.06
N TYR A 9 -14.31 -0.39 -12.15
CA TYR A 9 -13.69 -0.33 -13.48
C TYR A 9 -12.69 0.81 -13.59
N PHE A 10 -12.97 1.92 -12.95
CA PHE A 10 -12.06 3.07 -12.92
C PHE A 10 -10.78 2.74 -12.14
N ASP A 11 -10.88 2.05 -11.02
CA ASP A 11 -9.73 1.56 -10.24
C ASP A 11 -8.87 0.61 -11.08
N TYR A 12 -9.47 -0.39 -11.75
CA TYR A 12 -8.74 -1.30 -12.65
C TYR A 12 -8.01 -0.58 -13.78
N LEU A 13 -8.64 0.44 -14.36
CA LEU A 13 -7.99 1.26 -15.38
C LEU A 13 -6.76 1.99 -14.82
N LEU A 14 -6.88 2.59 -13.63
CA LEU A 14 -5.80 3.32 -13.01
C LEU A 14 -4.65 2.42 -12.58
N ILE A 15 -4.93 1.22 -12.07
CA ILE A 15 -3.91 0.19 -11.79
C ILE A 15 -3.15 -0.15 -13.07
N ALA A 16 -3.87 -0.45 -14.17
CA ALA A 16 -3.25 -0.81 -15.43
C ALA A 16 -2.37 0.32 -15.98
N VAL A 17 -2.87 1.56 -15.99
CA VAL A 17 -2.10 2.74 -16.43
C VAL A 17 -0.84 2.94 -15.56
N SER A 18 -0.97 2.81 -14.24
CA SER A 18 0.16 2.94 -13.31
C SER A 18 1.20 1.85 -13.53
N ALA A 19 0.77 0.60 -13.75
CA ALA A 19 1.66 -0.54 -13.99
C ALA A 19 2.44 -0.36 -15.30
N ILE A 20 1.75 0.03 -16.38
CA ILE A 20 2.35 0.28 -17.70
C ILE A 20 3.36 1.43 -17.62
N LEU A 21 3.01 2.56 -16.99
CA LEU A 21 3.95 3.67 -16.75
C LEU A 21 5.17 3.22 -15.94
N GLY A 22 4.94 2.34 -14.96
CA GLY A 22 6.00 1.71 -14.18
C GLY A 22 7.00 0.98 -15.07
N VAL A 23 6.55 0.14 -16.01
CA VAL A 23 7.40 -0.60 -16.95
C VAL A 23 8.25 0.35 -17.80
N PHE A 24 7.59 1.33 -18.46
CA PHE A 24 8.29 2.24 -19.37
C PHE A 24 9.32 3.13 -18.69
N ARG A 25 9.11 3.45 -17.42
CA ARG A 25 9.96 4.40 -16.69
C ARG A 25 10.94 3.74 -15.73
N TYR A 26 10.81 2.45 -15.44
CA TYR A 26 11.58 1.70 -14.45
C TYR A 26 13.09 1.92 -14.52
N LYS A 27 13.67 1.79 -15.73
CA LYS A 27 15.13 1.93 -15.94
C LYS A 27 15.67 3.34 -15.66
N LYS A 28 14.79 4.36 -15.74
CA LYS A 28 15.15 5.79 -15.60
C LYS A 28 14.93 6.32 -14.17
N MET A 29 14.28 5.52 -13.30
CA MET A 29 13.91 5.92 -11.94
C MET A 29 15.04 5.75 -10.94
N LYS A 30 15.01 6.60 -9.89
CA LYS A 30 15.77 6.35 -8.66
C LYS A 30 15.31 5.07 -7.98
N THR A 31 16.23 4.40 -7.27
CA THR A 31 15.95 3.10 -6.63
C THR A 31 14.76 3.15 -5.67
N GLU A 32 14.62 4.25 -4.91
CA GLU A 32 13.54 4.42 -3.94
C GLU A 32 12.18 4.51 -4.63
N LEU A 33 12.09 5.15 -5.80
CA LEU A 33 10.85 5.25 -6.57
C LEU A 33 10.44 3.89 -7.17
N ARG A 34 11.39 2.97 -7.37
CA ARG A 34 11.08 1.60 -7.85
C ARG A 34 10.22 0.81 -6.86
N PHE A 35 10.30 1.11 -5.55
CA PHE A 35 9.43 0.46 -4.56
C PHE A 35 7.94 0.80 -4.79
N VAL A 36 7.63 2.02 -5.23
CA VAL A 36 6.26 2.37 -5.63
C VAL A 36 5.82 1.55 -6.84
N VAL A 37 6.72 1.32 -7.80
CA VAL A 37 6.43 0.47 -8.96
C VAL A 37 6.22 -0.99 -8.56
N TYR A 38 7.04 -1.53 -7.65
CA TYR A 38 6.83 -2.89 -7.13
C TYR A 38 5.49 -3.05 -6.44
N PHE A 39 5.08 -2.04 -5.65
CA PHE A 39 3.78 -2.03 -5.01
C PHE A 39 2.63 -2.02 -6.04
N VAL A 40 2.73 -1.19 -7.09
CA VAL A 40 1.74 -1.15 -8.18
C VAL A 40 1.68 -2.49 -8.92
N TRP A 41 2.83 -3.10 -9.22
CA TRP A 41 2.86 -4.40 -9.89
C TRP A 41 2.29 -5.51 -9.01
N LEU A 42 2.56 -5.47 -7.71
CA LEU A 42 1.92 -6.38 -6.76
C LEU A 42 0.39 -6.21 -6.79
N GLY A 43 -0.12 -4.96 -6.75
CA GLY A 43 -1.55 -4.67 -6.85
C GLY A 43 -2.15 -5.17 -8.18
N ALA A 44 -1.52 -4.87 -9.31
CA ALA A 44 -1.97 -5.33 -10.62
C ALA A 44 -2.01 -6.86 -10.73
N PHE A 45 -0.96 -7.54 -10.24
CA PHE A 45 -0.93 -9.00 -10.18
C PHE A 45 -2.05 -9.57 -9.30
N THR A 46 -2.25 -8.96 -8.14
CA THR A 46 -3.27 -9.38 -7.18
C THR A 46 -4.68 -9.23 -7.77
N GLU A 47 -4.97 -8.14 -8.49
CA GLU A 47 -6.28 -7.93 -9.11
C GLU A 47 -6.53 -8.95 -10.25
N ILE A 48 -5.55 -9.22 -11.08
CA ILE A 48 -5.66 -10.27 -12.12
C ILE A 48 -5.92 -11.62 -11.46
N PHE A 49 -5.16 -11.94 -10.40
CA PHE A 49 -5.31 -13.19 -9.68
C PHE A 49 -6.67 -13.29 -8.94
N ASN A 50 -7.18 -12.19 -8.39
CA ASN A 50 -8.51 -12.11 -7.77
C ASN A 50 -9.61 -12.48 -8.76
N VAL A 51 -9.57 -11.94 -9.98
CA VAL A 51 -10.56 -12.26 -11.03
C VAL A 51 -10.51 -13.74 -11.38
N PHE A 52 -9.30 -14.27 -11.60
CA PHE A 52 -9.10 -15.70 -11.91
C PHE A 52 -9.59 -16.59 -10.75
N TYR A 53 -9.15 -16.30 -9.53
CA TYR A 53 -9.44 -17.10 -8.34
C TYR A 53 -10.95 -17.21 -8.08
N ARG A 54 -11.67 -16.08 -8.17
CA ARG A 54 -13.12 -16.04 -7.99
C ARG A 54 -13.87 -16.75 -9.11
N SER A 55 -13.37 -16.70 -10.33
CA SER A 55 -14.05 -17.30 -11.50
C SER A 55 -13.88 -18.81 -11.61
N PHE A 56 -12.76 -19.35 -11.13
CA PHE A 56 -12.38 -20.74 -11.40
C PHE A 56 -12.21 -21.61 -10.17
N LEU A 57 -11.94 -21.03 -9.00
CA LEU A 57 -11.56 -21.83 -7.83
C LEU A 57 -12.51 -21.68 -6.65
N PHE A 58 -12.87 -20.47 -6.24
CA PHE A 58 -13.63 -20.23 -5.02
C PHE A 58 -14.52 -19.00 -5.09
N ASN A 59 -15.62 -18.99 -4.31
CA ASN A 59 -16.53 -17.85 -4.22
C ASN A 59 -15.97 -16.65 -3.43
N SER A 60 -14.90 -16.82 -2.66
CA SER A 60 -14.29 -15.80 -1.84
C SER A 60 -12.82 -15.59 -2.20
N ASN A 61 -12.36 -14.35 -2.24
CA ASN A 61 -10.98 -13.96 -2.49
C ASN A 61 -10.21 -13.54 -1.22
N MET A 62 -10.77 -13.79 -0.04
CA MET A 62 -10.14 -13.41 1.24
C MET A 62 -8.72 -13.98 1.43
N PRO A 63 -8.41 -15.25 1.03
CA PRO A 63 -7.06 -15.78 1.14
C PRO A 63 -5.99 -14.94 0.43
N ILE A 64 -6.36 -14.26 -0.67
CA ILE A 64 -5.43 -13.42 -1.42
C ILE A 64 -4.97 -12.22 -0.59
N GLY A 65 -5.84 -11.67 0.26
CA GLY A 65 -5.52 -10.59 1.18
C GLY A 65 -4.40 -10.96 2.17
N HIS A 66 -4.37 -12.22 2.63
CA HIS A 66 -3.33 -12.74 3.52
C HIS A 66 -1.92 -12.76 2.88
N PHE A 67 -1.83 -12.73 1.55
CA PHE A 67 -0.57 -12.56 0.81
C PHE A 67 -0.34 -11.09 0.45
N TYR A 68 -1.35 -10.42 -0.10
CA TYR A 68 -1.21 -9.05 -0.57
C TYR A 68 -0.78 -8.08 0.53
N ILE A 69 -1.44 -8.11 1.69
CA ILE A 69 -1.20 -7.16 2.78
C ILE A 69 0.24 -7.24 3.30
N PRO A 70 0.79 -8.41 3.71
CA PRO A 70 2.17 -8.45 4.19
C PRO A 70 3.18 -8.08 3.11
N PHE A 71 3.00 -8.50 1.85
CA PHE A 71 3.92 -8.12 0.78
C PHE A 71 3.91 -6.61 0.51
N SER A 72 2.75 -5.97 0.55
CA SER A 72 2.63 -4.52 0.40
C SER A 72 3.36 -3.76 1.52
N ILE A 73 3.21 -4.23 2.77
CA ILE A 73 3.91 -3.68 3.94
C ILE A 73 5.42 -3.87 3.81
N LEU A 74 5.87 -5.06 3.38
CA LEU A 74 7.30 -5.38 3.21
C LEU A 74 7.95 -4.48 2.15
N ILE A 75 7.30 -4.26 1.01
CA ILE A 75 7.82 -3.37 -0.04
C ILE A 75 8.15 -1.98 0.54
N PHE A 76 7.20 -1.36 1.24
CA PHE A 76 7.45 -0.05 1.83
C PHE A 76 8.38 -0.08 3.03
N SER A 77 8.40 -1.16 3.81
CA SER A 77 9.38 -1.33 4.89
C SER A 77 10.83 -1.37 4.36
N PHE A 78 11.07 -2.05 3.25
CA PHE A 78 12.38 -2.03 2.59
C PHE A 78 12.72 -0.65 2.03
N MET A 79 11.74 0.09 1.51
CA MET A 79 11.93 1.49 1.11
C MET A 79 12.37 2.35 2.31
N TYR A 80 11.64 2.29 3.43
CA TYR A 80 11.99 3.07 4.63
C TYR A 80 13.31 2.65 5.26
N LYS A 81 13.65 1.36 5.23
CA LYS A 81 14.97 0.89 5.66
C LYS A 81 16.10 1.62 4.91
N ARG A 82 15.93 1.90 3.62
CA ARG A 82 16.90 2.68 2.82
C ARG A 82 16.82 4.17 3.11
N LEU A 83 15.61 4.73 3.22
CA LEU A 83 15.40 6.17 3.44
C LEU A 83 15.82 6.63 4.83
N LEU A 84 15.81 5.77 5.84
CA LEU A 84 16.13 6.10 7.22
C LEU A 84 17.49 5.55 7.68
N VAL A 85 18.32 5.07 6.72
CA VAL A 85 19.71 4.69 7.00
C VAL A 85 20.46 5.83 7.68
N GLY A 86 21.16 5.53 8.79
CA GLY A 86 21.90 6.51 9.58
C GLY A 86 21.04 7.34 10.54
N PHE A 87 19.71 7.33 10.41
CA PHE A 87 18.79 7.96 11.35
C PHE A 87 18.22 6.94 12.35
N LEU A 88 17.89 5.74 11.88
CA LEU A 88 17.45 4.63 12.72
C LEU A 88 18.42 3.46 12.61
N ASN A 89 18.51 2.69 13.70
CA ASN A 89 19.32 1.49 13.72
C ASN A 89 18.74 0.44 12.76
N LYS A 90 19.61 -0.15 11.90
CA LYS A 90 19.23 -1.20 10.96
C LYS A 90 18.57 -2.43 11.60
N TYR A 91 18.89 -2.71 12.85
CA TYR A 91 18.32 -3.83 13.59
C TYR A 91 16.83 -3.64 13.88
N ILE A 92 16.37 -2.40 14.09
CA ILE A 92 14.94 -2.08 14.28
C ILE A 92 14.15 -2.48 13.03
N PHE A 93 14.65 -2.13 11.84
CA PHE A 93 13.99 -2.53 10.58
C PHE A 93 14.01 -4.04 10.37
N ASN A 94 15.13 -4.70 10.67
CA ASN A 94 15.23 -6.15 10.51
C ASN A 94 14.26 -6.86 11.46
N LEU A 95 14.20 -6.42 12.72
CA LEU A 95 13.25 -6.95 13.71
C LEU A 95 11.81 -6.76 13.24
N PHE A 96 11.48 -5.54 12.76
CA PHE A 96 10.14 -5.26 12.25
C PHE A 96 9.78 -6.12 11.03
N ILE A 97 10.67 -6.21 10.04
CA ILE A 97 10.46 -7.06 8.85
C ILE A 97 10.26 -8.52 9.26
N PHE A 98 11.10 -9.02 10.17
CA PHE A 98 10.97 -10.37 10.71
C PHE A 98 9.62 -10.57 11.42
N SER A 99 9.22 -9.62 12.28
CA SER A 99 7.95 -9.67 13.00
C SER A 99 6.74 -9.68 12.07
N ILE A 100 6.74 -8.90 10.99
CA ILE A 100 5.67 -8.91 9.99
C ILE A 100 5.60 -10.25 9.26
N VAL A 101 6.74 -10.80 8.85
CA VAL A 101 6.78 -12.11 8.19
C VAL A 101 6.29 -13.21 9.13
N LEU A 102 6.78 -13.21 10.37
CA LEU A 102 6.39 -14.18 11.38
C LEU A 102 4.87 -14.06 11.67
N PHE A 103 4.37 -12.85 11.85
CA PHE A 103 2.96 -12.62 12.12
C PHE A 103 2.07 -12.99 10.91
N ALA A 104 2.53 -12.77 9.68
CA ALA A 104 1.81 -13.18 8.48
C ALA A 104 1.62 -14.71 8.39
N VAL A 105 2.59 -15.49 8.91
CA VAL A 105 2.51 -16.96 8.98
C VAL A 105 1.63 -17.41 10.16
N ILE A 106 1.77 -16.76 11.32
CA ILE A 106 1.07 -17.17 12.54
C ILE A 106 -0.41 -16.75 12.49
N ASN A 107 -0.70 -15.58 11.93
CA ASN A 107 -2.05 -14.99 11.94
C ASN A 107 -3.14 -15.92 11.38
N PRO A 108 -2.98 -16.57 10.20
CA PRO A 108 -4.01 -17.44 9.64
C PRO A 108 -4.19 -18.76 10.40
N VAL A 109 -3.23 -19.12 11.26
CA VAL A 109 -3.29 -20.37 12.03
C VAL A 109 -3.92 -20.15 13.41
N PHE A 110 -3.63 -19.03 14.07
CA PHE A 110 -3.97 -18.83 15.47
C PHE A 110 -4.95 -17.67 15.72
N PHE A 111 -5.06 -16.70 14.82
CA PHE A 111 -5.82 -15.47 15.09
C PHE A 111 -6.98 -15.25 14.12
N GLN A 112 -6.76 -15.40 12.84
CA GLN A 112 -7.77 -15.10 11.81
C GLN A 112 -7.77 -16.16 10.72
N SER A 113 -8.93 -16.76 10.45
CA SER A 113 -9.09 -17.72 9.37
C SER A 113 -8.64 -17.13 8.01
N LEU A 114 -8.10 -17.97 7.14
CA LEU A 114 -7.80 -17.58 5.75
C LEU A 114 -9.02 -17.06 4.97
N TRP A 115 -10.22 -17.42 5.43
CA TRP A 115 -11.49 -16.99 4.82
C TRP A 115 -12.03 -15.68 5.39
N GLU A 116 -11.33 -15.12 6.37
CA GLU A 116 -11.61 -13.79 6.94
C GLU A 116 -10.65 -12.76 6.38
N PHE A 117 -11.05 -11.50 6.44
CA PHE A 117 -10.18 -10.39 6.01
C PHE A 117 -9.06 -10.17 7.04
N PRO A 118 -7.77 -10.15 6.65
CA PRO A 118 -6.62 -10.07 7.57
C PRO A 118 -6.43 -8.64 8.12
N ASN A 119 -7.44 -8.15 8.84
CA ASN A 119 -7.49 -6.77 9.32
C ASN A 119 -6.46 -6.49 10.42
N VAL A 120 -6.17 -7.43 11.32
CA VAL A 120 -5.19 -7.22 12.40
C VAL A 120 -3.80 -7.00 11.84
N LEU A 121 -3.36 -7.88 10.93
CA LEU A 121 -2.08 -7.72 10.24
C LEU A 121 -2.03 -6.41 9.44
N GLY A 122 -3.12 -6.08 8.77
CA GLY A 122 -3.26 -4.83 8.02
C GLY A 122 -3.15 -3.59 8.90
N ALA A 123 -3.84 -3.58 10.04
CA ALA A 123 -3.82 -2.45 10.99
C ALA A 123 -2.43 -2.25 11.60
N VAL A 124 -1.80 -3.32 12.09
CA VAL A 124 -0.44 -3.26 12.67
C VAL A 124 0.56 -2.77 11.63
N GLY A 125 0.55 -3.34 10.43
CA GLY A 125 1.44 -2.93 9.34
C GLY A 125 1.22 -1.49 8.89
N ALA A 126 -0.04 -1.05 8.75
CA ALA A 126 -0.37 0.32 8.41
C ALA A 126 0.15 1.31 9.46
N LEU A 127 -0.09 1.03 10.76
CA LEU A 127 0.41 1.87 11.85
C LEU A 127 1.93 2.03 11.79
N MET A 128 2.67 0.96 11.55
CA MET A 128 4.13 1.02 11.46
C MET A 128 4.61 1.81 10.25
N LEU A 129 3.94 1.71 9.09
CA LEU A 129 4.28 2.52 7.92
C LEU A 129 3.96 4.01 8.15
N ILE A 130 2.90 4.33 8.88
CA ILE A 130 2.59 5.69 9.34
C ILE A 130 3.74 6.23 10.21
N VAL A 131 4.20 5.44 11.19
CA VAL A 131 5.33 5.82 12.06
C VAL A 131 6.59 6.07 11.24
N PHE A 132 6.96 5.16 10.33
CA PHE A 132 8.13 5.35 9.46
C PHE A 132 8.00 6.59 8.57
N SER A 133 6.80 6.88 8.11
CA SER A 133 6.51 8.07 7.31
C SER A 133 6.73 9.36 8.11
N ILE A 134 6.23 9.40 9.34
CA ILE A 134 6.44 10.54 10.26
C ILE A 134 7.93 10.70 10.58
N LEU A 135 8.64 9.61 10.87
CA LEU A 135 10.07 9.63 11.14
C LEU A 135 10.88 10.15 9.93
N TYR A 136 10.48 9.82 8.71
CA TYR A 136 11.12 10.35 7.51
C TYR A 136 10.94 11.87 7.39
N PHE A 137 9.75 12.40 7.64
CA PHE A 137 9.54 13.85 7.69
C PHE A 137 10.33 14.51 8.82
N GLY A 138 10.35 13.91 10.01
CA GLY A 138 11.16 14.38 11.14
C GLY A 138 12.65 14.44 10.79
N ARG A 139 13.18 13.40 10.14
CA ARG A 139 14.55 13.38 9.62
C ARG A 139 14.81 14.54 8.66
N MET A 140 13.91 14.77 7.72
CA MET A 140 14.06 15.88 6.76
C MET A 140 14.11 17.26 7.44
N MET A 141 13.32 17.45 8.49
CA MET A 141 13.32 18.69 9.26
C MET A 141 14.64 18.88 10.01
N ILE A 142 15.14 17.85 10.68
CA ILE A 142 16.39 17.88 11.43
C ILE A 142 17.60 18.12 10.50
N GLU A 143 17.61 17.47 9.32
CA GLU A 143 18.68 17.62 8.33
C GLU A 143 18.60 18.93 7.51
N GLY A 144 17.62 19.80 7.79
CA GLY A 144 17.43 21.06 7.06
C GLY A 144 17.06 20.88 5.57
N LYS A 145 16.62 19.67 5.17
CA LYS A 145 16.27 19.35 3.77
C LYS A 145 14.86 19.81 3.38
N THR A 146 14.40 20.90 3.97
CA THR A 146 13.04 21.42 3.76
C THR A 146 12.94 22.37 2.57
N GLN A 147 14.06 22.80 2.00
CA GLN A 147 14.06 23.65 0.82
C GLN A 147 13.58 22.86 -0.42
N LYS A 148 12.67 23.47 -1.20
CA LYS A 148 12.12 22.90 -2.44
C LYS A 148 11.44 21.53 -2.26
N LEU A 149 10.61 21.40 -1.23
CA LEU A 149 9.84 20.17 -0.96
C LEU A 149 9.05 19.66 -2.18
N ALA A 150 8.48 20.58 -2.97
CA ALA A 150 7.72 20.26 -4.18
C ALA A 150 8.54 19.55 -5.28
N ASP A 151 9.88 19.69 -5.25
CA ASP A 151 10.80 19.07 -6.21
C ASP A 151 11.40 17.75 -5.68
N ASN A 152 11.14 17.42 -4.43
CA ASN A 152 11.64 16.19 -3.83
C ASN A 152 10.69 15.02 -4.08
N THR A 153 11.12 14.07 -4.89
CA THR A 153 10.35 12.86 -5.22
C THR A 153 9.90 12.11 -3.96
N MET A 154 10.77 11.99 -2.95
CA MET A 154 10.48 11.21 -1.75
C MET A 154 9.49 11.90 -0.82
N VAL A 155 9.37 13.21 -0.87
CA VAL A 155 8.30 13.93 -0.15
C VAL A 155 6.93 13.52 -0.70
N TRP A 156 6.78 13.49 -2.02
CA TRP A 156 5.53 13.07 -2.67
C TRP A 156 5.20 11.60 -2.39
N VAL A 157 6.20 10.72 -2.50
CA VAL A 157 6.01 9.28 -2.19
C VAL A 157 5.65 9.08 -0.72
N ASN A 158 6.35 9.76 0.20
CA ASN A 158 6.11 9.65 1.63
C ASN A 158 4.73 10.20 2.02
N SER A 159 4.32 11.34 1.45
CA SER A 159 2.97 11.89 1.64
C SER A 159 1.89 10.92 1.14
N LEU A 160 2.12 10.28 0.00
CA LEU A 160 1.22 9.26 -0.54
C LEU A 160 1.09 8.06 0.40
N VAL A 161 2.23 7.53 0.88
CA VAL A 161 2.24 6.39 1.82
C VAL A 161 1.54 6.78 3.13
N LEU A 162 1.85 7.95 3.69
CA LEU A 162 1.21 8.43 4.92
C LEU A 162 -0.31 8.53 4.76
N PHE A 163 -0.78 9.20 3.71
CA PHE A 163 -2.20 9.38 3.45
C PHE A 163 -2.92 8.05 3.24
N TYR A 164 -2.37 7.19 2.37
CA TYR A 164 -2.95 5.90 2.02
C TYR A 164 -3.05 4.97 3.23
N TYR A 165 -1.96 4.80 3.98
CA TYR A 165 -1.96 3.89 5.13
C TYR A 165 -2.71 4.44 6.34
N THR A 166 -2.82 5.76 6.50
CA THR A 166 -3.71 6.36 7.51
C THR A 166 -5.18 6.03 7.20
N GLY A 167 -5.62 6.20 5.96
CA GLY A 167 -6.97 5.82 5.55
C GLY A 167 -7.23 4.32 5.70
N ASN A 168 -6.27 3.48 5.28
CA ASN A 168 -6.39 2.03 5.40
C ASN A 168 -6.34 1.54 6.86
N PHE A 169 -5.62 2.21 7.75
CA PHE A 169 -5.60 1.87 9.17
C PHE A 169 -7.01 1.90 9.77
N PHE A 170 -7.76 2.96 9.51
CA PHE A 170 -9.16 3.04 9.93
C PHE A 170 -10.03 1.98 9.25
N PHE A 171 -9.82 1.74 7.96
CA PHE A 171 -10.52 0.69 7.23
C PHE A 171 -10.28 -0.68 7.88
N TYR A 172 -9.02 -1.05 8.16
CA TYR A 172 -8.68 -2.33 8.77
C TYR A 172 -9.29 -2.52 10.16
N ILE A 173 -9.26 -1.47 11.02
CA ILE A 173 -9.86 -1.57 12.36
C ILE A 173 -11.37 -1.75 12.29
N LEU A 174 -12.05 -1.03 11.38
CA LEU A 174 -13.50 -0.98 11.38
C LEU A 174 -14.14 -2.07 10.51
N PHE A 175 -13.38 -2.72 9.61
CA PHE A 175 -13.96 -3.59 8.58
C PHE A 175 -14.75 -4.76 9.17
N ASN A 176 -14.17 -5.56 10.04
CA ASN A 176 -14.86 -6.73 10.61
C ASN A 176 -16.04 -6.30 11.50
N LEU A 177 -15.87 -5.25 12.29
CA LEU A 177 -16.96 -4.67 13.09
C LEU A 177 -18.12 -4.21 12.21
N ASN A 178 -17.83 -3.62 11.07
CA ASN A 178 -18.85 -3.14 10.14
C ASN A 178 -19.59 -4.28 9.44
N VAL A 179 -18.86 -5.34 9.06
CA VAL A 179 -19.48 -6.53 8.41
C VAL A 179 -20.43 -7.25 9.36
N GLU A 180 -20.06 -7.35 10.64
CA GLU A 180 -20.89 -8.00 11.66
C GLU A 180 -22.15 -7.19 12.03
N ASN A 181 -22.05 -5.86 12.03
CA ASN A 181 -23.12 -5.00 12.53
C ASN A 181 -24.11 -4.54 11.45
N SER A 182 -23.67 -4.30 10.21
CA SER A 182 -24.56 -3.82 9.14
C SER A 182 -23.98 -3.98 7.74
N ILE A 183 -24.80 -4.53 6.85
CA ILE A 183 -24.46 -4.64 5.41
C ILE A 183 -24.25 -3.24 4.78
N GLU A 184 -24.96 -2.23 5.25
CA GLU A 184 -24.80 -0.86 4.73
C GLU A 184 -23.45 -0.25 5.11
N PHE A 185 -23.02 -0.44 6.36
CA PHE A 185 -21.70 -0.02 6.81
C PHE A 185 -20.58 -0.77 6.08
N ALA A 186 -20.74 -2.06 5.84
CA ALA A 186 -19.79 -2.84 5.05
C ALA A 186 -19.66 -2.29 3.61
N LYS A 187 -20.78 -1.96 2.97
CA LYS A 187 -20.80 -1.34 1.64
C LYS A 187 -20.14 0.06 1.64
N LEU A 188 -20.38 0.87 2.67
CA LEU A 188 -19.76 2.17 2.82
C LEU A 188 -18.25 2.04 2.99
N SER A 189 -17.79 1.16 3.87
CA SER A 189 -16.37 0.88 4.10
C SER A 189 -15.65 0.45 2.82
N THR A 190 -16.28 -0.45 2.05
CA THR A 190 -15.73 -0.89 0.75
C THR A 190 -15.65 0.26 -0.26
N ARG A 191 -16.62 1.16 -0.30
CA ARG A 191 -16.57 2.33 -1.18
C ARG A 191 -15.46 3.31 -0.78
N LEU A 192 -15.27 3.54 0.51
CA LEU A 192 -14.17 4.38 1.02
C LEU A 192 -12.81 3.78 0.67
N TYR A 193 -12.66 2.48 0.83
CA TYR A 193 -11.45 1.77 0.41
C TYR A 193 -11.15 1.93 -1.09
N LEU A 194 -12.17 1.81 -1.95
CA LEU A 194 -12.02 2.05 -3.40
C LEU A 194 -11.62 3.48 -3.71
N ILE A 195 -12.17 4.46 -3.02
CA ILE A 195 -11.79 5.88 -3.18
C ILE A 195 -10.32 6.09 -2.79
N LEU A 196 -9.87 5.48 -1.69
CA LEU A 196 -8.46 5.54 -1.27
C LEU A 196 -7.53 4.91 -2.32
N ASN A 197 -7.92 3.78 -2.92
CA ASN A 197 -7.15 3.15 -4.00
C ASN A 197 -7.09 4.03 -5.26
N ILE A 198 -8.21 4.62 -5.67
CA ILE A 198 -8.27 5.55 -6.80
C ILE A 198 -7.32 6.73 -6.56
N LEU A 199 -7.35 7.35 -5.37
CA LEU A 199 -6.44 8.43 -5.01
C LEU A 199 -4.98 8.00 -4.99
N LEU A 200 -4.70 6.78 -4.50
CA LEU A 200 -3.37 6.18 -4.53
C LEU A 200 -2.83 6.07 -5.96
N TYR A 201 -3.60 5.47 -6.89
CA TYR A 201 -3.14 5.26 -8.26
C TYR A 201 -3.06 6.55 -9.06
N LEU A 202 -3.99 7.51 -8.88
CA LEU A 202 -3.88 8.84 -9.48
C LEU A 202 -2.61 9.56 -9.02
N SER A 203 -2.35 9.55 -7.70
CA SER A 203 -1.13 10.16 -7.14
C SER A 203 0.12 9.45 -7.63
N THR A 204 0.08 8.12 -7.77
CA THR A 204 1.19 7.33 -8.32
C THR A 204 1.45 7.69 -9.78
N ILE A 205 0.42 7.79 -10.62
CA ILE A 205 0.55 8.24 -12.01
C ILE A 205 1.20 9.61 -12.06
N PHE A 206 0.74 10.56 -11.26
CA PHE A 206 1.32 11.90 -11.17
C PHE A 206 2.80 11.85 -10.78
N ILE A 207 3.16 11.11 -9.73
CA ILE A 207 4.55 10.94 -9.27
C ILE A 207 5.41 10.33 -10.38
N LEU A 208 4.93 9.27 -11.03
CA LEU A 208 5.65 8.62 -12.13
C LEU A 208 5.83 9.55 -13.33
N LEU A 209 4.83 10.37 -13.67
CA LEU A 209 4.92 11.33 -14.76
C LEU A 209 5.89 12.47 -14.45
N LYS A 210 5.88 13.00 -13.24
CA LYS A 210 6.71 14.13 -12.82
C LYS A 210 8.16 13.72 -12.59
N PHE A 211 8.39 12.60 -11.90
CA PHE A 211 9.71 12.21 -11.38
C PHE A 211 10.31 10.95 -12.04
N GLY A 212 9.54 10.21 -12.83
CA GLY A 212 9.99 8.98 -13.49
C GLY A 212 10.90 9.22 -14.69
N LYS A 213 11.31 10.47 -14.99
CA LYS A 213 12.28 10.82 -16.02
C LYS A 213 13.63 11.05 -15.35
N ARG A 214 14.72 10.56 -15.96
CA ARG A 214 16.07 10.92 -15.54
C ARG A 214 16.22 12.43 -15.72
N ARG A 215 16.43 13.19 -14.64
CA ARG A 215 16.97 14.55 -14.78
C ARG A 215 18.37 14.38 -15.36
N LYS A 216 18.62 14.98 -16.52
CA LYS A 216 19.96 15.17 -17.09
C LYS A 216 20.79 15.99 -16.12
#